data_299ebfc99452bd25f156d0e264d1d52d
#
_entry.id   299ebfc99452bd25f156d0e264d1d52d
#
_cell.length_a   1.000
_cell.length_b   1.000
_cell.length_c   1.000
_cell.angle_alpha   90.00
_cell.angle_beta   90.00
_cell.angle_gamma   90.00
#
_symmetry.space_group_name_H-M   'P 1'
#
loop_
_entity.id
_entity.type
_entity.pdbx_description
1 polymer ?
#
loop_
_entity_poly.entity_id
_entity_poly.type
_entity_poly.pdbx_seq_one_letter_code
_entity_poly.pdbx_strand_id
1 'polypeptide(L)'
;MNTNEAKRIRIEEYLHSLGYSPARQQGGSLWYKSPFRDECEPSFKVNTERNLWYDFGAGRGGNIIALAQELYASDSLPYLLERIAEQAPNVR
;
A
#
# COMPACT_ATOMS: atom_id res chain seq x y z
N MET A 1 16.98 -3.33 4.68
CA MET A 1 16.26 -2.39 3.78
C MET A 1 16.19 -1.01 4.42
N ASN A 2 16.45 0.03 3.64
CA ASN A 2 16.32 1.41 4.12
C ASN A 2 15.07 2.05 3.52
N THR A 3 14.76 3.29 3.93
CA THR A 3 13.56 3.99 3.48
C THR A 3 13.55 4.23 1.97
N ASN A 4 14.71 4.55 1.38
CA ASN A 4 14.78 4.78 -0.06
C ASN A 4 14.50 3.50 -0.85
N GLU A 5 15.01 2.37 -0.39
CA GLU A 5 14.72 1.07 -1.00
C GLU A 5 13.25 0.71 -0.88
N ALA A 6 12.66 0.93 0.28
CA ALA A 6 11.24 0.67 0.50
C ALA A 6 10.37 1.50 -0.44
N LYS A 7 10.69 2.78 -0.61
CA LYS A 7 9.93 3.68 -1.47
C LYS A 7 9.99 3.34 -2.96
N ARG A 8 10.94 2.51 -3.38
CA ARG A 8 11.03 2.03 -4.76
C ARG A 8 10.08 0.89 -5.05
N ILE A 9 9.60 0.22 -4.01
CA ILE A 9 8.64 -0.87 -4.16
C ILE A 9 7.31 -0.27 -4.59
N ARG A 10 6.71 -0.82 -5.66
CA ARG A 10 5.42 -0.37 -6.16
C ARG A 10 4.32 -0.81 -5.21
N ILE A 11 3.46 0.13 -4.81
CA ILE A 11 2.38 -0.16 -3.86
C ILE A 11 1.44 -1.24 -4.42
N GLU A 12 1.11 -1.18 -5.70
CA GLU A 12 0.23 -2.18 -6.32
C GLU A 12 0.84 -3.59 -6.28
N GLU A 13 2.15 -3.68 -6.44
CA GLU A 13 2.83 -4.98 -6.37
C GLU A 13 2.93 -5.47 -4.92
N TYR A 14 3.15 -4.56 -3.99
CA TYR A 14 3.17 -4.89 -2.57
C TYR A 14 1.81 -5.42 -2.11
N LEU A 15 0.74 -4.72 -2.50
CA LEU A 15 -0.63 -5.17 -2.18
C LEU A 15 -0.92 -6.54 -2.80
N HIS A 16 -0.48 -6.75 -4.04
CA HIS A 16 -0.64 -8.04 -4.70
C HIS A 16 0.06 -9.15 -3.91
N SER A 17 1.27 -8.90 -3.42
CA SER A 17 2.03 -9.88 -2.62
C SER A 17 1.31 -10.24 -1.32
N LEU A 18 0.48 -9.33 -0.80
CA LEU A 18 -0.32 -9.55 0.41
C LEU A 18 -1.69 -10.18 0.11
N GLY A 19 -2.00 -10.43 -1.17
CA GLY A 19 -3.25 -11.05 -1.57
C GLY A 19 -4.36 -10.09 -1.95
N TYR A 20 -4.09 -8.80 -2.10
CA TYR A 20 -5.07 -7.82 -2.51
C TYR A 20 -5.03 -7.61 -4.02
N SER A 21 -6.21 -7.50 -4.62
CA SER A 21 -6.36 -7.21 -6.06
C SER A 21 -7.27 -6.01 -6.24
N PRO A 22 -7.02 -5.17 -7.27
CA PRO A 22 -7.87 -4.00 -7.51
C PRO A 22 -9.27 -4.41 -7.96
N ALA A 23 -10.27 -3.67 -7.47
CA ALA A 23 -11.65 -3.86 -7.88
C ALA A 23 -11.91 -3.21 -9.24
N ARG A 24 -11.18 -2.14 -9.57
CA ARG A 24 -11.28 -1.49 -10.88
C ARG A 24 -10.02 -0.67 -11.16
N GLN A 25 -9.87 -0.28 -12.41
CA GLN A 25 -8.76 0.57 -12.85
C GLN A 25 -9.32 1.73 -13.68
N GLN A 26 -8.81 2.92 -13.43
CA GLN A 26 -9.17 4.13 -14.17
C GLN A 26 -7.90 4.93 -14.44
N GLY A 27 -7.47 4.97 -15.71
CA GLY A 27 -6.23 5.64 -16.08
C GLY A 27 -5.03 5.09 -15.31
N GLY A 28 -4.28 5.95 -14.65
CA GLY A 28 -3.15 5.58 -13.82
C GLY A 28 -3.52 5.22 -12.38
N SER A 29 -4.80 5.02 -12.09
CA SER A 29 -5.28 4.76 -10.73
C SER A 29 -5.88 3.37 -10.62
N LEU A 30 -5.56 2.69 -9.51
CA LEU A 30 -6.17 1.42 -9.16
C LEU A 30 -7.02 1.63 -7.91
N TRP A 31 -8.23 1.06 -7.93
CA TRP A 31 -9.17 1.20 -6.81
C TRP A 31 -9.34 -0.15 -6.14
N TYR A 32 -9.19 -0.15 -4.83
CA TYR A 32 -9.29 -1.34 -3.99
C TYR A 32 -10.37 -1.15 -2.94
N LYS A 33 -10.94 -2.24 -2.47
CA LYS A 33 -11.59 -2.24 -1.17
C LYS A 33 -10.49 -2.07 -0.13
N SER A 34 -10.75 -1.25 0.90
CA SER A 34 -9.70 -0.92 1.86
C SER A 34 -9.08 -2.17 2.49
N PRO A 35 -7.73 -2.26 2.55
CA PRO A 35 -7.08 -3.34 3.28
C PRO A 35 -7.20 -3.18 4.80
N PHE A 36 -7.73 -2.05 5.28
CA PHE A 36 -7.81 -1.75 6.71
C PHE A 36 -9.17 -2.11 7.34
N ARG A 37 -10.18 -2.38 6.52
CA ARG A 37 -11.53 -2.64 6.99
C ARG A 37 -12.35 -3.36 5.92
N ASP A 38 -13.45 -3.97 6.33
CA ASP A 38 -14.42 -4.55 5.40
C ASP A 38 -15.30 -3.44 4.84
N GLU A 39 -15.50 -3.45 3.52
CA GLU A 39 -16.37 -2.48 2.87
C GLU A 39 -16.91 -3.04 1.56
N CYS A 40 -18.07 -2.52 1.11
CA CYS A 40 -18.70 -2.96 -0.13
C CYS A 40 -18.20 -2.17 -1.33
N GLU A 41 -17.85 -0.90 -1.14
CA GLU A 41 -17.43 0.00 -2.21
C GLU A 41 -15.92 0.24 -2.15
N PRO A 42 -15.23 0.22 -3.30
CA PRO A 42 -13.79 0.54 -3.30
C PRO A 42 -13.58 2.01 -2.95
N SER A 43 -12.81 2.26 -1.90
CA SER A 43 -12.48 3.62 -1.46
C SER A 43 -10.99 3.84 -1.27
N PHE A 44 -10.18 2.84 -1.52
CA PHE A 44 -8.72 2.91 -1.42
C PHE A 44 -8.15 3.03 -2.83
N LYS A 45 -7.47 4.14 -3.10
CA LYS A 45 -6.95 4.45 -4.43
C LYS A 45 -5.44 4.42 -4.43
N VAL A 46 -4.84 3.76 -5.41
CA VAL A 46 -3.40 3.78 -5.64
C VAL A 46 -3.12 4.55 -6.92
N ASN A 47 -2.29 5.59 -6.82
CA ASN A 47 -1.79 6.32 -7.97
C ASN A 47 -0.49 5.65 -8.41
N THR A 48 -0.54 4.92 -9.51
CA THR A 48 0.61 4.13 -9.96
C THR A 48 1.74 4.99 -10.51
N GLU A 49 1.46 6.19 -11.00
CA GLU A 49 2.49 7.09 -11.50
C GLU A 49 3.33 7.68 -10.39
N ARG A 50 2.70 8.07 -9.28
CA ARG A 50 3.37 8.68 -8.14
C ARG A 50 3.78 7.68 -7.08
N ASN A 51 3.27 6.45 -7.17
CA ASN A 51 3.48 5.41 -6.17
C ASN A 51 3.00 5.87 -4.78
N LEU A 52 1.79 6.42 -4.75
CA LEU A 52 1.13 6.91 -3.55
C LEU A 52 -0.26 6.32 -3.46
N TRP A 53 -0.81 6.27 -2.25
CA TRP A 53 -2.17 5.81 -2.02
C TRP A 53 -2.99 6.86 -1.27
N TYR A 54 -4.30 6.76 -1.38
CA TYR A 54 -5.21 7.58 -0.59
C TYR A 54 -6.46 6.78 -0.26
N ASP A 55 -6.86 6.79 1.00
CA ASP A 55 -8.07 6.12 1.49
C ASP A 55 -9.14 7.18 1.72
N PHE A 56 -10.11 7.25 0.82
CA PHE A 56 -11.19 8.24 0.90
C PHE A 56 -12.12 7.98 2.08
N GLY A 57 -12.22 6.74 2.54
CA GLY A 57 -13.03 6.42 3.71
C GLY A 57 -12.41 6.90 5.01
N ALA A 58 -11.08 6.88 5.11
CA ALA A 58 -10.36 7.30 6.30
C ALA A 58 -9.83 8.74 6.21
N GLY A 59 -9.77 9.30 4.99
CA GLY A 59 -9.27 10.66 4.79
C GLY A 59 -7.77 10.79 4.96
N ARG A 60 -7.00 9.76 4.62
CA ARG A 60 -5.54 9.81 4.71
C ARG A 60 -4.87 8.98 3.62
N GLY A 61 -3.59 9.27 3.40
CA GLY A 61 -2.81 8.60 2.38
C GLY A 61 -1.32 8.81 2.59
N GLY A 62 -0.52 8.37 1.63
CA GLY A 62 0.92 8.53 1.68
C GLY A 62 1.65 7.55 0.78
N ASN A 63 2.89 7.24 1.15
CA ASN A 63 3.75 6.30 0.45
C ASN A 63 3.61 4.89 1.05
N ILE A 64 4.46 3.96 0.61
CA ILE A 64 4.43 2.57 1.09
C ILE A 64 4.72 2.47 2.60
N ILE A 65 5.56 3.34 3.13
CA ILE A 65 5.86 3.33 4.56
C ILE A 65 4.62 3.75 5.36
N ALA A 66 3.90 4.78 4.90
CA ALA A 66 2.65 5.19 5.53
C ALA A 66 1.59 4.08 5.44
N LEU A 67 1.57 3.34 4.33
CA LEU A 67 0.69 2.18 4.17
C LEU A 67 1.02 1.11 5.22
N ALA A 68 2.30 0.81 5.40
CA ALA A 68 2.72 -0.18 6.40
C ALA A 68 2.38 0.27 7.82
N GLN A 69 2.50 1.57 8.12
CA GLN A 69 2.09 2.11 9.42
C GLN A 69 0.63 1.78 9.73
N GLU A 70 -0.24 1.91 8.73
CA GLU A 70 -1.66 1.60 8.89
C GLU A 70 -1.90 0.09 8.97
N LEU A 71 -1.24 -0.70 8.12
CA LEU A 71 -1.42 -2.15 8.10
C LEU A 71 -0.96 -2.84 9.38
N TYR A 72 0.13 -2.38 9.95
CA TYR A 72 0.74 -3.02 11.13
C TYR A 72 0.52 -2.24 12.42
N ALA A 73 -0.20 -1.12 12.34
CA ALA A 73 -0.53 -0.27 13.48
C ALA A 73 0.73 0.06 14.32
N SER A 74 1.79 0.49 13.65
CA SER A 74 3.07 0.76 14.28
C SER A 74 3.72 2.01 13.71
N ASP A 75 4.45 2.75 14.55
CA ASP A 75 5.26 3.90 14.14
C ASP A 75 6.75 3.56 14.14
N SER A 76 7.11 2.33 14.48
CA SER A 76 8.51 1.91 14.55
C SER A 76 9.07 1.70 13.14
N LEU A 77 9.86 2.66 12.66
CA LEU A 77 10.43 2.56 11.31
C LEU A 77 11.25 1.29 11.09
N PRO A 78 12.14 0.86 12.01
CA PRO A 78 12.87 -0.38 11.81
C PRO A 78 11.94 -1.59 11.67
N TYR A 79 10.88 -1.66 12.47
CA TYR A 79 9.89 -2.74 12.39
C TYR A 79 9.18 -2.74 11.04
N LEU A 80 8.74 -1.56 10.58
CA LEU A 80 8.03 -1.43 9.32
C LEU A 80 8.90 -1.81 8.12
N LEU A 81 10.16 -1.37 8.12
CA LEU A 81 11.09 -1.72 7.05
C LEU A 81 11.34 -3.23 7.02
N GLU A 82 11.39 -3.87 8.19
CA GLU A 82 11.54 -5.32 8.28
C GLU A 82 10.33 -6.03 7.71
N ARG A 83 9.12 -5.55 8.02
CA ARG A 83 7.88 -6.13 7.48
C ARG A 83 7.80 -5.98 5.96
N ILE A 84 8.17 -4.81 5.44
CA ILE A 84 8.21 -4.57 4.00
C ILE A 84 9.25 -5.49 3.34
N ALA A 85 10.42 -5.62 3.95
CA ALA A 85 11.49 -6.46 3.42
C ALA A 85 11.09 -7.94 3.34
N GLU A 86 10.25 -8.42 4.23
CA GLU A 86 9.76 -9.80 4.20
C GLU A 86 8.96 -10.10 2.92
N GLN A 87 8.30 -9.08 2.36
CA GLN A 87 7.53 -9.24 1.12
C GLN A 87 8.36 -8.97 -0.13
N ALA A 88 9.54 -8.39 -0.01
CA ALA A 88 10.34 -8.00 -1.17
C ALA A 88 10.59 -9.13 -2.17
N PRO A 89 10.86 -10.39 -1.76
CA PRO A 89 11.03 -11.49 -2.72
C PRO A 89 9.79 -11.79 -3.55
N ASN A 90 8.61 -11.36 -3.11
CA ASN A 90 7.32 -11.60 -3.79
C ASN A 90 6.88 -10.41 -4.64
N VAL A 91 7.62 -9.31 -4.61
CA VAL A 91 7.33 -8.08 -5.35
C VAL A 91 8.18 -8.04 -6.61
N ARG A 92 7.59 -7.57 -7.70
CA ARG A 92 8.26 -7.51 -8.99
C ARG A 92 8.59 -6.10 -9.42
#